data_31e80cc4da386f02551f13f9bef81aa4
#
_entry.id   31e80cc4da386f02551f13f9bef81aa4
#
_cell.length_a   1.000
_cell.length_b   1.000
_cell.length_c   1.000
_cell.angle_alpha   90.00
_cell.angle_beta   90.00
_cell.angle_gamma   90.00
#
_symmetry.space_group_name_H-M   'P 1'
#
loop_
_entity.id
_entity.type
_entity.pdbx_description
1 polymer ?
#
loop_
_entity_poly.entity_id
_entity_poly.type
_entity_poly.pdbx_seq_one_letter_code
_entity_poly.pdbx_strand_id
1 'polypeptide(L)'
;EEFLETKEGKINLNTLKKTLFLQKGTISEDKPKISKDSLNTEQFQAVKTSLGSDVVYIWGPPGTGKTHCISKVIEAFYYEKKKVLLVSNTNAAVDIVVKNLGDRLYKKDKDFDEGSVLRYGDIVNETLLKKYGDYVNVDRAAERLSVKLVEQRREIEKKIDALNKEAEPHKKVVDAFNLVDQLTIQNSTNLQRQSEMEGFLNKANEMIEDANLSIKNYNKLIKEYETKGFFGKMFS
;
A
#
# COMPACT_ATOMS: atom_id res chain seq x y z
N GLU A 1 20.01 -4.66 24.01
CA GLU A 1 19.46 -5.98 23.64
C GLU A 1 17.96 -6.08 23.95
N GLU A 2 17.48 -5.54 25.08
CA GLU A 2 16.06 -5.59 25.50
C GLU A 2 15.08 -4.84 24.56
N PHE A 3 15.55 -3.88 23.77
CA PHE A 3 14.72 -3.12 22.83
C PHE A 3 14.31 -3.90 21.57
N LEU A 4 14.93 -5.07 21.33
CA LEU A 4 14.74 -5.89 20.14
C LEU A 4 13.82 -7.09 20.36
N GLU A 5 13.33 -7.30 21.57
CA GLU A 5 12.44 -8.41 21.95
C GLU A 5 10.97 -8.00 22.07
N THR A 6 10.42 -7.26 21.13
CA THR A 6 8.98 -7.11 21.06
C THR A 6 8.32 -8.32 20.41
N LYS A 7 7.31 -8.82 21.06
CA LYS A 7 6.70 -10.16 20.99
C LYS A 7 6.18 -10.68 19.64
N GLU A 8 6.20 -9.96 18.54
CA GLU A 8 5.51 -10.38 17.31
C GLU A 8 6.24 -10.14 15.98
N GLY A 9 7.35 -9.49 15.98
CA GLY A 9 8.17 -9.36 14.78
C GLY A 9 9.54 -9.95 15.04
N LYS A 10 9.82 -11.14 14.56
CA LYS A 10 11.21 -11.59 14.41
C LYS A 10 11.91 -10.62 13.47
N ILE A 11 12.37 -9.49 14.03
CA ILE A 11 13.29 -8.62 13.31
C ILE A 11 14.46 -9.53 12.92
N ASN A 12 14.68 -9.70 11.64
CA ASN A 12 15.79 -10.50 11.18
C ASN A 12 17.08 -9.84 11.69
N LEU A 13 17.64 -10.39 12.76
CA LEU A 13 18.81 -9.84 13.45
C LEU A 13 20.00 -9.68 12.49
N ASN A 14 20.06 -10.51 11.43
CA ASN A 14 21.07 -10.43 10.39
C ASN A 14 20.86 -9.19 9.52
N THR A 15 19.62 -8.86 9.18
CA THR A 15 19.27 -7.63 8.43
C THR A 15 19.58 -6.39 9.26
N LEU A 16 19.24 -6.41 10.56
CA LEU A 16 19.56 -5.30 11.46
C LEU A 16 21.08 -5.13 11.65
N LYS A 17 21.83 -6.21 11.79
CA LYS A 17 23.30 -6.17 11.86
C LYS A 17 23.90 -5.62 10.55
N LYS A 18 23.43 -6.05 9.40
CA LYS A 18 23.83 -5.49 8.09
C LYS A 18 23.55 -4.00 8.00
N THR A 19 22.39 -3.55 8.50
CA THR A 19 22.00 -2.14 8.51
C THR A 19 22.88 -1.29 9.42
N LEU A 20 23.13 -1.75 10.65
CA LEU A 20 23.88 -1.01 11.65
C LEU A 20 25.39 -0.97 11.36
N PHE A 21 25.93 -2.04 10.78
CA PHE A 21 27.38 -2.18 10.55
C PHE A 21 27.79 -1.98 9.10
N LEU A 22 26.89 -1.49 8.23
CA LEU A 22 27.17 -1.20 6.82
C LEU A 22 27.86 -2.37 6.09
N GLN A 23 27.52 -3.59 6.44
CA GLN A 23 28.07 -4.75 5.74
C GLN A 23 27.52 -4.77 4.31
N LYS A 24 28.37 -5.06 3.32
CA LYS A 24 27.94 -5.22 1.93
C LYS A 24 26.90 -6.32 1.85
N GLY A 25 25.65 -5.94 1.51
CA GLY A 25 24.59 -6.88 1.29
C GLY A 25 24.87 -7.77 0.08
N THR A 26 24.40 -9.00 0.12
CA THR A 26 24.37 -9.88 -1.04
C THR A 26 23.31 -9.36 -2.02
N ILE A 27 23.69 -9.09 -3.26
CA ILE A 27 22.77 -8.71 -4.33
C ILE A 27 22.19 -10.00 -4.91
N SER A 28 20.89 -10.20 -4.82
CA SER A 28 20.18 -11.31 -5.47
C SER A 28 20.30 -11.18 -7.01
N GLU A 29 20.52 -12.29 -7.70
CA GLU A 29 20.55 -12.33 -9.17
C GLU A 29 19.16 -12.28 -9.81
N ASP A 30 18.13 -12.74 -9.07
CA ASP A 30 16.72 -12.67 -9.48
C ASP A 30 16.20 -11.24 -9.34
N LYS A 31 16.23 -10.49 -10.43
CA LYS A 31 15.88 -9.05 -10.44
C LYS A 31 14.68 -8.79 -11.34
N PRO A 32 13.73 -7.97 -10.89
CA PRO A 32 12.65 -7.51 -11.74
C PRO A 32 13.22 -6.78 -12.98
N LYS A 33 12.55 -6.94 -14.10
CA LYS A 33 12.90 -6.23 -15.32
C LYS A 33 12.60 -4.74 -15.15
N ILE A 34 13.66 -3.94 -15.08
CA ILE A 34 13.54 -2.48 -14.97
C ILE A 34 13.77 -1.90 -16.37
N SER A 35 12.83 -1.07 -16.83
CA SER A 35 13.11 -0.24 -18.01
C SER A 35 14.13 0.85 -17.64
N LYS A 36 15.16 1.00 -18.46
CA LYS A 36 16.14 2.09 -18.35
C LYS A 36 15.54 3.46 -18.71
N ASP A 37 14.34 3.47 -19.29
CA ASP A 37 13.69 4.69 -19.75
C ASP A 37 13.50 5.68 -18.61
N SER A 38 13.94 6.89 -18.80
CA SER A 38 13.89 8.01 -17.84
C SER A 38 14.86 7.95 -16.65
N LEU A 39 15.82 7.02 -16.59
CA LEU A 39 16.85 6.94 -15.55
C LEU A 39 18.24 7.20 -16.14
N ASN A 40 19.05 8.01 -15.46
CA ASN A 40 20.47 8.07 -15.76
C ASN A 40 21.21 6.84 -15.19
N THR A 41 22.50 6.71 -15.47
CA THR A 41 23.29 5.52 -15.09
C THR A 41 23.30 5.30 -13.57
N GLU A 42 23.50 6.35 -12.79
CA GLU A 42 23.58 6.30 -11.34
C GLU A 42 22.21 5.96 -10.73
N GLN A 43 21.16 6.58 -11.23
CA GLN A 43 19.76 6.31 -10.81
C GLN A 43 19.39 4.87 -11.14
N PHE A 44 19.71 4.39 -12.32
CA PHE A 44 19.46 3.01 -12.70
C PHE A 44 20.21 2.03 -11.79
N GLN A 45 21.46 2.32 -11.47
CA GLN A 45 22.24 1.48 -10.54
C GLN A 45 21.62 1.51 -9.13
N ALA A 46 21.17 2.66 -8.64
CA ALA A 46 20.51 2.78 -7.35
C ALA A 46 19.21 1.93 -7.29
N VAL A 47 18.37 2.03 -8.32
CA VAL A 47 17.15 1.22 -8.44
C VAL A 47 17.49 -0.27 -8.50
N LYS A 48 18.44 -0.67 -9.34
CA LYS A 48 18.86 -2.06 -9.47
C LYS A 48 19.39 -2.64 -8.16
N THR A 49 20.19 -1.89 -7.42
CA THR A 49 20.70 -2.30 -6.10
C THR A 49 19.57 -2.43 -5.10
N SER A 50 18.60 -1.49 -5.09
CA SER A 50 17.46 -1.53 -4.17
C SER A 50 16.59 -2.75 -4.36
N LEU A 51 16.41 -3.21 -5.58
CA LEU A 51 15.59 -4.39 -5.89
C LEU A 51 16.30 -5.72 -5.59
N GLY A 52 17.61 -5.71 -5.46
CA GLY A 52 18.40 -6.92 -5.22
C GLY A 52 19.01 -7.03 -3.81
N SER A 53 18.68 -6.12 -2.91
CA SER A 53 19.32 -6.06 -1.58
C SER A 53 18.28 -5.99 -0.47
N ASP A 54 18.57 -6.60 0.66
CA ASP A 54 17.72 -6.58 1.85
C ASP A 54 17.60 -5.16 2.43
N VAL A 55 18.68 -4.38 2.39
CA VAL A 55 18.76 -3.01 2.90
C VAL A 55 19.61 -2.16 1.97
N VAL A 56 19.12 -1.00 1.61
CA VAL A 56 19.82 -0.03 0.78
C VAL A 56 19.66 1.38 1.32
N TYR A 57 20.75 2.13 1.34
CA TYR A 57 20.77 3.55 1.60
C TYR A 57 21.00 4.32 0.31
N ILE A 58 20.02 5.13 -0.10
CA ILE A 58 20.17 6.02 -1.26
C ILE A 58 20.45 7.42 -0.75
N TRP A 59 21.68 7.87 -0.93
CA TRP A 59 22.10 9.23 -0.62
C TRP A 59 22.31 10.03 -1.91
N GLY A 60 22.03 11.32 -1.84
CA GLY A 60 22.31 12.25 -2.92
C GLY A 60 21.86 13.67 -2.59
N PRO A 61 22.50 14.71 -3.15
CA PRO A 61 22.10 16.11 -2.97
C PRO A 61 20.66 16.38 -3.42
N PRO A 62 20.06 17.52 -3.05
CA PRO A 62 18.80 17.97 -3.62
C PRO A 62 18.85 18.00 -5.16
N GLY A 63 17.74 17.63 -5.81
CA GLY A 63 17.64 17.65 -7.28
C GLY A 63 18.20 16.42 -8.01
N THR A 64 18.87 15.48 -7.36
CA THR A 64 19.46 14.28 -8.00
C THR A 64 18.44 13.21 -8.41
N GLY A 65 17.15 13.41 -8.15
CA GLY A 65 16.09 12.49 -8.57
C GLY A 65 15.86 11.30 -7.63
N LYS A 66 16.21 11.41 -6.32
CA LYS A 66 15.95 10.35 -5.33
C LYS A 66 14.50 9.89 -5.33
N THR A 67 13.55 10.81 -5.33
CA THR A 67 12.11 10.52 -5.37
C THR A 67 11.72 9.75 -6.63
N HIS A 68 12.38 10.06 -7.76
CA HIS A 68 12.16 9.33 -9.01
C HIS A 68 12.66 7.89 -8.90
N CYS A 69 13.84 7.66 -8.32
CA CYS A 69 14.37 6.33 -8.06
C CYS A 69 13.42 5.52 -7.14
N ILE A 70 12.97 6.13 -6.03
CA ILE A 70 12.03 5.48 -5.09
C ILE A 70 10.74 5.11 -5.82
N SER A 71 10.16 6.00 -6.64
CA SER A 71 8.96 5.70 -7.42
C SER A 71 9.16 4.52 -8.36
N LYS A 72 10.37 4.39 -8.95
CA LYS A 72 10.70 3.26 -9.83
C LYS A 72 10.88 1.94 -9.07
N VAL A 73 11.46 1.96 -7.88
CA VAL A 73 11.56 0.78 -7.01
C VAL A 73 10.16 0.30 -6.62
N ILE A 74 9.28 1.22 -6.19
CA ILE A 74 7.91 0.88 -5.80
C ILE A 74 7.12 0.35 -6.99
N GLU A 75 7.24 0.97 -8.17
CA GLU A 75 6.60 0.50 -9.41
C GLU A 75 7.02 -0.94 -9.74
N ALA A 76 8.30 -1.27 -9.62
CA ALA A 76 8.79 -2.62 -9.85
C ALA A 76 8.19 -3.63 -8.87
N PHE A 77 8.17 -3.31 -7.58
CA PHE A 77 7.54 -4.16 -6.56
C PHE A 77 6.02 -4.28 -6.73
N TYR A 78 5.37 -3.22 -7.20
CA TYR A 78 3.95 -3.25 -7.51
C TYR A 78 3.63 -4.30 -8.59
N TYR A 79 4.37 -4.31 -9.70
CA TYR A 79 4.18 -5.31 -10.76
C TYR A 79 4.52 -6.73 -10.31
N GLU A 80 5.40 -6.88 -9.33
CA GLU A 80 5.68 -8.17 -8.68
C GLU A 80 4.63 -8.58 -7.63
N LYS A 81 3.56 -7.78 -7.47
CA LYS A 81 2.51 -7.99 -6.46
C LYS A 81 3.06 -8.04 -5.02
N LYS A 82 4.16 -7.37 -4.77
CA LYS A 82 4.74 -7.24 -3.43
C LYS A 82 4.03 -6.14 -2.65
N LYS A 83 3.90 -6.36 -1.35
CA LYS A 83 3.39 -5.33 -0.42
C LYS A 83 4.50 -4.33 -0.13
N VAL A 84 4.20 -3.03 -0.30
CA VAL A 84 5.16 -1.95 -0.08
C VAL A 84 4.57 -0.94 0.89
N LEU A 85 5.33 -0.60 1.92
CA LEU A 85 5.02 0.51 2.83
C LEU A 85 6.01 1.65 2.56
N LEU A 86 5.48 2.81 2.14
CA LEU A 86 6.24 4.04 2.00
C LEU A 86 5.98 4.96 3.19
N VAL A 87 7.02 5.32 3.91
CA VAL A 87 6.95 6.22 5.05
C VAL A 87 7.86 7.43 4.83
N SER A 88 7.40 8.61 5.20
CA SER A 88 8.16 9.85 5.17
C SER A 88 7.77 10.76 6.33
N ASN A 89 8.66 11.63 6.73
CA ASN A 89 8.40 12.70 7.71
C ASN A 89 7.58 13.86 7.13
N THR A 90 7.32 13.88 5.83
CA THR A 90 6.51 14.92 5.18
C THR A 90 5.46 14.31 4.27
N ASN A 91 4.24 14.83 4.32
CA ASN A 91 3.15 14.46 3.43
C ASN A 91 3.49 14.70 1.95
N ALA A 92 4.13 15.83 1.66
CA ALA A 92 4.50 16.21 0.30
C ALA A 92 5.41 15.19 -0.39
N ALA A 93 6.35 14.58 0.34
CA ALA A 93 7.26 13.59 -0.24
C ALA A 93 6.52 12.30 -0.64
N VAL A 94 5.59 11.83 0.20
CA VAL A 94 4.75 10.67 -0.12
C VAL A 94 3.83 10.98 -1.29
N ASP A 95 3.20 12.15 -1.27
CA ASP A 95 2.26 12.58 -2.32
C ASP A 95 2.92 12.61 -3.71
N ILE A 96 4.18 13.06 -3.80
CA ILE A 96 4.93 13.06 -5.07
C ILE A 96 5.12 11.64 -5.59
N VAL A 97 5.47 10.69 -4.72
CA VAL A 97 5.66 9.29 -5.11
C VAL A 97 4.34 8.68 -5.56
N VAL A 98 3.27 8.87 -4.79
CA VAL A 98 1.92 8.35 -5.12
C VAL A 98 1.41 8.97 -6.42
N LYS A 99 1.64 10.28 -6.63
CA LYS A 99 1.30 10.95 -7.89
C LYS A 99 2.05 10.33 -9.08
N ASN A 100 3.34 10.08 -8.94
CA ASN A 100 4.15 9.45 -9.99
C ASN A 100 3.66 8.03 -10.32
N LEU A 101 3.20 7.28 -9.34
CA LEU A 101 2.55 5.98 -9.56
C LEU A 101 1.21 6.15 -10.27
N GLY A 102 0.37 7.08 -9.84
CA GLY A 102 -0.90 7.40 -10.48
C GLY A 102 -0.74 7.79 -11.95
N ASP A 103 0.22 8.65 -12.29
CA ASP A 103 0.50 9.05 -13.68
C ASP A 103 0.86 7.85 -14.60
N ARG A 104 1.33 6.75 -14.02
CA ARG A 104 1.73 5.54 -14.77
C ARG A 104 0.66 4.46 -14.80
N LEU A 105 -0.05 4.28 -13.69
CA LEU A 105 -0.94 3.14 -13.46
C LEU A 105 -2.42 3.46 -13.76
N TYR A 106 -2.85 4.69 -13.52
CA TYR A 106 -4.25 5.10 -13.70
C TYR A 106 -4.76 4.81 -15.11
N LYS A 107 -5.92 4.16 -15.20
CA LYS A 107 -6.56 3.67 -16.45
C LYS A 107 -5.72 2.67 -17.27
N LYS A 108 -4.57 2.27 -16.79
CA LYS A 108 -3.72 1.26 -17.44
C LYS A 108 -3.68 -0.03 -16.66
N ASP A 109 -3.84 0.06 -15.36
CA ASP A 109 -3.82 -1.08 -14.45
C ASP A 109 -5.11 -1.11 -13.62
N LYS A 110 -5.86 -2.20 -13.76
CA LYS A 110 -7.15 -2.39 -13.09
C LYS A 110 -7.01 -2.45 -11.57
N ASP A 111 -5.92 -3.05 -11.07
CA ASP A 111 -5.68 -3.16 -9.64
C ASP A 111 -5.50 -1.78 -8.99
N PHE A 112 -4.91 -0.81 -9.72
CA PHE A 112 -4.82 0.57 -9.25
C PHE A 112 -6.21 1.18 -9.07
N ASP A 113 -7.10 0.98 -10.04
CA ASP A 113 -8.48 1.48 -9.98
C ASP A 113 -9.29 0.78 -8.88
N GLU A 114 -8.91 -0.43 -8.49
CA GLU A 114 -9.52 -1.20 -7.40
C GLU A 114 -8.91 -0.90 -6.01
N GLY A 115 -8.01 0.08 -5.90
CA GLY A 115 -7.48 0.57 -4.64
C GLY A 115 -6.23 -0.17 -4.14
N SER A 116 -5.42 -0.71 -5.04
CA SER A 116 -4.14 -1.34 -4.67
C SER A 116 -3.05 -0.36 -4.21
N VAL A 117 -3.23 0.94 -4.46
CA VAL A 117 -2.35 2.01 -3.99
C VAL A 117 -3.14 2.93 -3.09
N LEU A 118 -2.86 2.90 -1.79
CA LEU A 118 -3.57 3.69 -0.80
C LEU A 118 -2.63 4.73 -0.16
N ARG A 119 -3.16 5.94 0.06
CA ARG A 119 -2.51 7.05 0.73
C ARG A 119 -3.25 7.35 2.03
N TYR A 120 -2.60 7.04 3.14
CA TYR A 120 -3.12 7.32 4.48
C TYR A 120 -2.68 8.70 4.97
N GLY A 121 -3.60 9.46 5.59
CA GLY A 121 -3.39 10.81 6.09
C GLY A 121 -3.62 11.90 5.04
N ASP A 122 -3.34 13.14 5.41
CA ASP A 122 -3.66 14.32 4.60
C ASP A 122 -2.86 14.38 3.31
N ILE A 123 -3.56 14.54 2.19
CA ILE A 123 -2.97 14.78 0.88
C ILE A 123 -2.84 16.28 0.68
N VAL A 124 -1.60 16.76 0.63
CA VAL A 124 -1.29 18.19 0.45
C VAL A 124 -1.05 18.56 -1.02
N ASN A 125 -0.81 17.57 -1.88
CA ASN A 125 -0.60 17.78 -3.30
C ASN A 125 -1.95 17.89 -4.04
N GLU A 126 -2.32 19.11 -4.44
CA GLU A 126 -3.58 19.36 -5.14
C GLU A 126 -3.73 18.57 -6.45
N THR A 127 -2.64 18.37 -7.20
CA THR A 127 -2.69 17.61 -8.45
C THR A 127 -3.00 16.14 -8.17
N LEU A 128 -2.39 15.56 -7.13
CA LEU A 128 -2.68 14.20 -6.67
C LEU A 128 -4.15 14.10 -6.25
N LEU A 129 -4.61 15.03 -5.42
CA LEU A 129 -5.97 15.04 -4.90
C LEU A 129 -7.01 15.17 -6.01
N LYS A 130 -6.80 16.08 -6.96
CA LYS A 130 -7.73 16.33 -8.08
C LYS A 130 -7.77 15.17 -9.10
N LYS A 131 -6.62 14.54 -9.39
CA LYS A 131 -6.55 13.49 -10.42
C LYS A 131 -6.82 12.09 -9.89
N TYR A 132 -6.31 11.79 -8.71
CA TYR A 132 -6.25 10.41 -8.20
C TYR A 132 -6.84 10.27 -6.79
N GLY A 133 -7.31 11.36 -6.17
CA GLY A 133 -7.80 11.36 -4.79
C GLY A 133 -8.85 10.29 -4.51
N ASP A 134 -9.79 10.09 -5.42
CA ASP A 134 -10.86 9.10 -5.29
C ASP A 134 -10.37 7.64 -5.40
N TYR A 135 -9.14 7.44 -5.86
CA TYR A 135 -8.51 6.11 -6.02
C TYR A 135 -7.51 5.79 -4.92
N VAL A 136 -6.78 6.81 -4.44
CA VAL A 136 -5.67 6.61 -3.51
C VAL A 136 -5.97 7.05 -2.08
N ASN A 137 -6.88 8.01 -1.85
CA ASN A 137 -7.31 8.36 -0.51
C ASN A 137 -8.16 7.22 0.07
N VAL A 138 -7.83 6.74 1.26
CA VAL A 138 -8.47 5.55 1.86
C VAL A 138 -9.97 5.71 1.97
N ASP A 139 -10.44 6.85 2.51
CA ASP A 139 -11.86 7.08 2.75
C ASP A 139 -12.66 7.20 1.44
N ARG A 140 -12.13 7.96 0.48
CA ARG A 140 -12.77 8.13 -0.84
C ARG A 140 -12.75 6.86 -1.67
N ALA A 141 -11.67 6.10 -1.63
CA ALA A 141 -11.58 4.81 -2.31
C ALA A 141 -12.58 3.81 -1.71
N ALA A 142 -12.68 3.77 -0.38
CA ALA A 142 -13.66 2.93 0.31
C ALA A 142 -15.10 3.34 -0.02
N GLU A 143 -15.40 4.64 -0.01
CA GLU A 143 -16.73 5.16 -0.39
C GLU A 143 -17.07 4.79 -1.83
N ARG A 144 -16.17 5.04 -2.78
CA ARG A 144 -16.36 4.71 -4.21
C ARG A 144 -16.61 3.21 -4.42
N LEU A 145 -15.85 2.37 -3.74
CA LEU A 145 -16.01 0.91 -3.85
C LEU A 145 -17.31 0.44 -3.18
N SER A 146 -17.68 1.04 -2.03
CA SER A 146 -18.93 0.71 -1.34
C SER A 146 -20.17 1.10 -2.16
N VAL A 147 -20.17 2.27 -2.79
CA VAL A 147 -21.27 2.70 -3.68
C VAL A 147 -21.47 1.72 -4.82
N LYS A 148 -20.38 1.27 -5.45
CA LYS A 148 -20.47 0.25 -6.53
C LYS A 148 -21.09 -1.06 -6.03
N LEU A 149 -20.71 -1.50 -4.84
CA LEU A 149 -21.27 -2.72 -4.23
C LEU A 149 -22.75 -2.57 -3.85
N VAL A 150 -23.14 -1.40 -3.31
CA VAL A 150 -24.54 -1.09 -2.97
C VAL A 150 -25.40 -1.05 -4.25
N GLU A 151 -24.90 -0.50 -5.33
CA GLU A 151 -25.62 -0.45 -6.60
C GLU A 151 -25.82 -1.82 -7.23
N GLN A 152 -24.76 -2.66 -7.21
CA GLN A 152 -24.84 -4.06 -7.61
C GLN A 152 -25.85 -4.85 -6.76
N ARG A 153 -25.84 -4.66 -5.45
CA ARG A 153 -26.82 -5.24 -4.52
C ARG A 153 -28.24 -4.83 -4.88
N ARG A 154 -28.48 -3.54 -5.11
CA ARG A 154 -29.79 -3.00 -5.46
C ARG A 154 -30.31 -3.55 -6.81
N GLU A 155 -29.41 -3.75 -7.79
CA GLU A 155 -29.78 -4.39 -9.06
C GLU A 155 -30.17 -5.87 -8.87
N ILE A 156 -29.43 -6.57 -8.01
CA ILE A 156 -29.74 -7.97 -7.66
C ILE A 156 -31.09 -8.06 -6.92
N GLU A 157 -31.33 -7.18 -5.96
CA GLU A 157 -32.61 -7.09 -5.24
C GLU A 157 -33.78 -6.83 -6.20
N LYS A 158 -33.64 -5.91 -7.14
CA LYS A 158 -34.66 -5.67 -8.17
C LYS A 158 -34.92 -6.88 -9.06
N LYS A 159 -33.87 -7.64 -9.41
CA LYS A 159 -34.02 -8.89 -10.18
C LYS A 159 -34.76 -9.95 -9.37
N ILE A 160 -34.45 -10.08 -8.09
CA ILE A 160 -35.16 -10.99 -7.16
C ILE A 160 -36.63 -10.60 -7.06
N ASP A 161 -36.95 -9.33 -6.88
CA ASP A 161 -38.34 -8.85 -6.81
C ASP A 161 -39.11 -9.09 -8.12
N ALA A 162 -38.47 -8.87 -9.26
CA ALA A 162 -39.07 -9.16 -10.56
C ALA A 162 -39.35 -10.66 -10.73
N LEU A 163 -38.39 -11.50 -10.38
CA LEU A 163 -38.56 -12.97 -10.43
C LEU A 163 -39.64 -13.47 -9.48
N ASN A 164 -39.73 -12.91 -8.27
CA ASN A 164 -40.80 -13.25 -7.33
C ASN A 164 -42.20 -12.87 -7.89
N LYS A 165 -42.30 -11.77 -8.66
CA LYS A 165 -43.55 -11.39 -9.33
C LYS A 165 -43.91 -12.32 -10.53
N GLU A 166 -42.91 -12.85 -11.20
CA GLU A 166 -43.12 -13.80 -12.32
C GLU A 166 -43.34 -15.23 -11.88
N ALA A 167 -43.06 -15.55 -10.59
CA ALA A 167 -43.05 -16.90 -10.06
C ALA A 167 -44.46 -17.52 -9.81
N GLU A 168 -45.54 -16.87 -10.23
CA GLU A 168 -46.86 -17.48 -10.22
C GLU A 168 -47.29 -17.84 -11.64
N PRO A 169 -47.66 -19.09 -11.94
CA PRO A 169 -47.87 -20.31 -11.15
C PRO A 169 -46.98 -21.52 -11.50
N HIS A 170 -46.64 -22.25 -10.51
CA HIS A 170 -46.17 -23.67 -10.39
C HIS A 170 -44.94 -24.16 -11.18
N LYS A 171 -44.77 -23.96 -12.45
CA LYS A 171 -43.64 -24.53 -13.19
C LYS A 171 -42.43 -23.60 -13.23
N LYS A 172 -42.66 -22.31 -13.22
CA LYS A 172 -41.63 -21.26 -13.13
C LYS A 172 -41.06 -21.11 -11.74
N VAL A 173 -41.75 -21.61 -10.70
CA VAL A 173 -41.33 -21.55 -9.29
C VAL A 173 -40.02 -22.32 -9.07
N VAL A 174 -39.86 -23.51 -9.66
CA VAL A 174 -38.65 -24.33 -9.50
C VAL A 174 -37.43 -23.66 -10.15
N ASP A 175 -37.61 -23.06 -11.33
CA ASP A 175 -36.51 -22.36 -12.01
C ASP A 175 -36.15 -21.06 -11.28
N ALA A 176 -37.14 -20.35 -10.73
CA ALA A 176 -36.93 -19.18 -9.88
C ALA A 176 -36.24 -19.54 -8.54
N PHE A 177 -36.61 -20.67 -7.90
CA PHE A 177 -35.95 -21.15 -6.70
C PHE A 177 -34.48 -21.51 -6.96
N ASN A 178 -34.18 -22.20 -8.05
CA ASN A 178 -32.82 -22.54 -8.44
C ASN A 178 -31.97 -21.28 -8.70
N LEU A 179 -32.57 -20.26 -9.29
CA LEU A 179 -31.88 -18.99 -9.53
C LEU A 179 -31.66 -18.19 -8.23
N VAL A 180 -32.64 -18.19 -7.31
CA VAL A 180 -32.52 -17.57 -5.97
C VAL A 180 -31.42 -18.27 -5.18
N ASP A 181 -31.34 -19.56 -5.21
CA ASP A 181 -30.27 -20.32 -4.56
C ASP A 181 -28.89 -19.96 -5.13
N GLN A 182 -28.77 -19.84 -6.47
CA GLN A 182 -27.53 -19.39 -7.09
C GLN A 182 -27.14 -17.96 -6.68
N LEU A 183 -28.09 -17.05 -6.65
CA LEU A 183 -27.87 -15.66 -6.22
C LEU A 183 -27.53 -15.57 -4.73
N THR A 184 -28.13 -16.43 -3.90
CA THR A 184 -27.83 -16.51 -2.47
C THR A 184 -26.41 -17.01 -2.23
N ILE A 185 -25.97 -18.03 -2.98
CA ILE A 185 -24.59 -18.53 -2.94
C ILE A 185 -23.60 -17.42 -3.37
N GLN A 186 -23.92 -16.69 -4.43
CA GLN A 186 -23.08 -15.61 -4.92
C GLN A 186 -23.00 -14.43 -3.94
N ASN A 187 -24.09 -14.13 -3.25
CA ASN A 187 -24.14 -13.09 -2.22
C ASN A 187 -23.33 -13.51 -0.97
N SER A 188 -23.43 -14.79 -0.56
CA SER A 188 -22.61 -15.32 0.54
C SER A 188 -21.11 -15.26 0.21
N THR A 189 -20.73 -15.54 -1.04
CA THR A 189 -19.36 -15.41 -1.52
C THR A 189 -18.87 -13.95 -1.50
N ASN A 190 -19.74 -13.02 -1.86
CA ASN A 190 -19.43 -11.58 -1.80
C ASN A 190 -19.30 -11.06 -0.36
N LEU A 191 -20.16 -11.54 0.57
CA LEU A 191 -20.06 -11.25 1.99
C LEU A 191 -18.78 -11.81 2.61
N GLN A 192 -18.38 -13.01 2.19
CA GLN A 192 -17.12 -13.60 2.61
C GLN A 192 -15.93 -12.77 2.14
N ARG A 193 -15.93 -12.30 0.88
CA ARG A 193 -14.92 -11.37 0.35
C ARG A 193 -14.90 -10.04 1.08
N GLN A 194 -16.07 -9.52 1.45
CA GLN A 194 -16.18 -8.30 2.24
C GLN A 194 -15.56 -8.48 3.63
N SER A 195 -15.85 -9.60 4.31
CA SER A 195 -15.26 -9.96 5.60
C SER A 195 -13.73 -10.15 5.51
N GLU A 196 -13.26 -10.77 4.42
CA GLU A 196 -11.81 -10.89 4.16
C GLU A 196 -11.16 -9.51 3.97
N MET A 197 -11.81 -8.62 3.21
CA MET A 197 -11.32 -7.25 3.01
C MET A 197 -11.32 -6.44 4.31
N GLU A 198 -12.36 -6.58 5.13
CA GLU A 198 -12.39 -5.97 6.49
C GLU A 198 -11.27 -6.54 7.37
N GLY A 199 -10.98 -7.83 7.28
CA GLY A 199 -9.85 -8.46 7.94
C GLY A 199 -8.50 -7.91 7.48
N PHE A 200 -8.33 -7.64 6.18
CA PHE A 200 -7.13 -6.98 5.66
C PHE A 200 -7.02 -5.52 6.10
N LEU A 201 -8.14 -4.81 6.14
CA LEU A 201 -8.19 -3.42 6.63
C LEU A 201 -7.81 -3.34 8.10
N ASN A 202 -8.34 -4.25 8.92
CA ASN A 202 -7.99 -4.33 10.35
C ASN A 202 -6.50 -4.62 10.55
N LYS A 203 -5.94 -5.58 9.80
CA LYS A 203 -4.50 -5.85 9.84
C LYS A 203 -3.66 -4.66 9.38
N ALA A 204 -4.11 -3.94 8.36
CA ALA A 204 -3.44 -2.73 7.90
C ALA A 204 -3.47 -1.64 8.97
N ASN A 205 -4.59 -1.47 9.65
CA ASN A 205 -4.74 -0.52 10.76
C ASN A 205 -3.83 -0.90 11.95
N GLU A 206 -3.75 -2.18 12.32
CA GLU A 206 -2.81 -2.67 13.33
C GLU A 206 -1.36 -2.35 12.95
N MET A 207 -0.97 -2.61 11.69
CA MET A 207 0.37 -2.27 11.21
C MET A 207 0.65 -0.76 11.25
N ILE A 208 -0.35 0.07 10.98
CA ILE A 208 -0.24 1.54 11.05
C ILE A 208 -0.10 1.99 12.52
N GLU A 209 -0.86 1.40 13.43
CA GLU A 209 -0.72 1.68 14.87
C GLU A 209 0.68 1.31 15.38
N ASP A 210 1.18 0.15 15.02
CA ASP A 210 2.53 -0.30 15.36
C ASP A 210 3.61 0.61 14.77
N ALA A 211 3.44 1.03 13.51
CA ALA A 211 4.33 1.99 12.87
C ALA A 211 4.31 3.36 13.60
N ASN A 212 3.13 3.86 13.93
CA ASN A 212 2.96 5.11 14.67
C ASN A 212 3.58 5.03 16.08
N LEU A 213 3.42 3.90 16.77
CA LEU A 213 4.07 3.66 18.06
C LEU A 213 5.58 3.66 17.93
N SER A 214 6.10 3.02 16.89
CA SER A 214 7.54 2.99 16.57
C SER A 214 8.09 4.39 16.29
N ILE A 215 7.37 5.19 15.51
CA ILE A 215 7.72 6.61 15.24
C ILE A 215 7.71 7.43 16.52
N LYS A 216 6.70 7.25 17.38
CA LYS A 216 6.61 7.95 18.67
C LYS A 216 7.79 7.60 19.58
N ASN A 217 8.18 6.32 19.64
CA ASN A 217 9.31 5.86 20.42
C ASN A 217 10.64 6.41 19.86
N TYR A 218 10.78 6.44 18.54
CA TYR A 218 11.95 7.01 17.86
C TYR A 218 12.09 8.50 18.12
N ASN A 219 11.00 9.25 18.02
CA ASN A 219 10.97 10.69 18.33
C ASN A 219 11.28 10.97 19.81
N LYS A 220 10.86 10.09 20.73
CA LYS A 220 11.24 10.17 22.13
C LYS A 220 12.75 9.96 22.33
N LEU A 221 13.32 8.97 21.65
CA LEU A 221 14.77 8.71 21.68
C LEU A 221 15.56 9.90 21.13
N ILE A 222 15.14 10.49 20.01
CA ILE A 222 15.77 11.69 19.45
C ILE A 222 15.78 12.83 20.47
N LYS A 223 14.63 13.10 21.11
CA LYS A 223 14.56 14.14 22.17
C LYS A 223 15.45 13.83 23.36
N GLU A 224 15.55 12.55 23.78
CA GLU A 224 16.46 12.15 24.85
C GLU A 224 17.94 12.32 24.45
N TYR A 225 18.31 12.06 23.20
CA TYR A 225 19.65 12.32 22.68
C TYR A 225 19.96 13.81 22.57
N GLU A 226 19.02 14.61 22.10
CA GLU A 226 19.16 16.08 22.05
C GLU A 226 19.31 16.68 23.44
N THR A 227 18.54 16.22 24.42
CA THR A 227 18.60 16.71 25.81
C THR A 227 19.82 16.20 26.56
N LYS A 228 20.38 15.05 26.24
CA LYS A 228 21.61 14.51 26.87
C LYS A 228 22.91 15.11 26.33
N GLY A 229 22.83 16.08 25.43
CA GLY A 229 23.99 16.91 25.06
C GLY A 229 25.09 16.16 24.31
N PHE A 230 24.75 15.15 23.49
CA PHE A 230 25.74 14.45 22.69
C PHE A 230 26.44 15.36 21.68
N PHE A 231 25.76 16.39 21.19
CA PHE A 231 26.35 17.40 20.30
C PHE A 231 27.20 18.47 21.03
N GLY A 232 26.99 18.68 22.31
CA GLY A 232 27.78 19.67 23.10
C GLY A 232 29.18 19.23 23.45
N LYS A 233 29.50 17.94 23.36
CA LYS A 233 30.84 17.38 23.66
C LYS A 233 31.72 17.13 22.44
N MET A 234 31.24 17.34 21.25
CA MET A 234 31.97 17.10 20.01
C MET A 234 32.59 18.38 19.42
N PHE A 235 32.30 19.56 20.03
CA PHE A 235 32.80 20.88 19.61
C PHE A 235 33.34 21.74 20.76
N SER A 236 33.72 21.13 21.89
CA SER A 236 34.49 21.81 22.96
C SER A 236 35.90 21.27 23.08
#